data_cc5baceb30b26a41a4a0d749898d159c
#
_entry.id   cc5baceb30b26a41a4a0d749898d159c
#
_cell.length_a   1.000
_cell.length_b   1.000
_cell.length_c   1.000
_cell.angle_alpha   90.00
_cell.angle_beta   90.00
_cell.angle_gamma   90.00
#
_symmetry.space_group_name_H-M   'P 1'
#
loop_
_entity.id
_entity.type
_entity.pdbx_description
1 polymer ?
#
loop_
_entity_poly.entity_id
_entity_poly.type
_entity_poly.pdbx_seq_one_letter_code
_entity_poly.pdbx_strand_id
1 'polypeptide(L)'
;MPKETFFRLPLEKRYLIEDVAIQEFAENSLQSASVNAIVNNAGIAKGSFYQYFENMEDLYKHVLKLIKDRKMELISTLPLPANNLDTFRYLQRLLQIDLAFELKHPLLAKVERRHNFENPVTSSIDPETGQRLSGDGRFHAFLSQGVFHDDIATWVDTDLAAYVLGVVSRWLSPYLLERMEQDSGKPVEVNLDISLDPHLQDLLQNLMDLLMAGMARDPQIRKDFYSK
;
A
#
# COMPACT_ATOMS: atom_id res chain seq x y z
N MET A 1 -16.59 0.10 13.44
CA MET A 1 -15.44 0.55 14.27
C MET A 1 -15.53 -0.12 15.64
N PRO A 2 -14.40 -0.56 16.22
CA PRO A 2 -14.41 -1.22 17.53
C PRO A 2 -15.13 -0.39 18.59
N LYS A 3 -15.80 -1.07 19.50
CA LYS A 3 -16.50 -0.44 20.60
C LYS A 3 -15.51 0.09 21.65
N GLU A 4 -15.94 1.05 22.46
CA GLU A 4 -15.11 1.64 23.51
C GLU A 4 -14.53 0.59 24.47
N THR A 5 -15.27 -0.48 24.72
CA THR A 5 -14.82 -1.64 25.54
C THR A 5 -13.53 -2.28 25.01
N PHE A 6 -13.32 -2.32 23.69
CA PHE A 6 -12.08 -2.80 23.09
C PHE A 6 -10.90 -1.91 23.46
N PHE A 7 -11.07 -0.60 23.37
CA PHE A 7 -9.99 0.37 23.66
C PHE A 7 -9.65 0.47 25.15
N ARG A 8 -10.54 -0.01 26.04
CA ARG A 8 -10.27 -0.13 27.48
C ARG A 8 -9.48 -1.38 27.87
N LEU A 9 -9.26 -2.31 26.96
CA LEU A 9 -8.43 -3.48 27.22
C LEU A 9 -6.95 -3.08 27.43
N PRO A 10 -6.19 -3.88 28.23
CA PRO A 10 -4.74 -3.76 28.26
C PRO A 10 -4.15 -3.85 26.85
N LEU A 11 -3.08 -3.11 26.59
CA LEU A 11 -2.45 -3.03 25.26
C LEU A 11 -2.07 -4.40 24.71
N GLU A 12 -1.48 -5.25 25.55
CA GLU A 12 -1.09 -6.63 25.19
C GLU A 12 -2.27 -7.45 24.66
N LYS A 13 -3.43 -7.31 25.32
CA LYS A 13 -4.63 -8.04 24.91
C LYS A 13 -5.22 -7.50 23.62
N ARG A 14 -5.14 -6.18 23.40
CA ARG A 14 -5.56 -5.59 22.13
C ARG A 14 -4.68 -6.07 21.00
N TYR A 15 -3.36 -6.00 21.16
CA TYR A 15 -2.41 -6.48 20.15
C TYR A 15 -2.59 -7.97 19.84
N LEU A 16 -2.81 -8.80 20.84
CA LEU A 16 -3.07 -10.23 20.61
C LEU A 16 -4.33 -10.44 19.74
N ILE A 17 -5.42 -9.71 20.02
CA ILE A 17 -6.66 -9.82 19.22
C ILE A 17 -6.42 -9.27 17.79
N GLU A 18 -5.70 -8.17 17.65
CA GLU A 18 -5.35 -7.58 16.36
C GLU A 18 -4.46 -8.53 15.54
N ASP A 19 -3.42 -9.11 16.13
CA ASP A 19 -2.52 -10.06 15.47
C ASP A 19 -3.24 -11.31 14.98
N VAL A 20 -4.10 -11.90 15.82
CA VAL A 20 -4.92 -13.05 15.45
C VAL A 20 -5.89 -12.70 14.31
N ALA A 21 -6.51 -11.51 14.36
CA ALA A 21 -7.39 -11.05 13.31
C ALA A 21 -6.63 -10.80 11.98
N ILE A 22 -5.44 -10.20 12.04
CA ILE A 22 -4.58 -9.98 10.88
C ILE A 22 -4.21 -11.32 10.26
N GLN A 23 -3.82 -12.32 11.07
CA GLN A 23 -3.50 -13.65 10.56
C GLN A 23 -4.71 -14.31 9.90
N GLU A 24 -5.87 -14.27 10.53
CA GLU A 24 -7.11 -14.84 9.98
C GLU A 24 -7.45 -14.20 8.63
N PHE A 25 -7.39 -12.87 8.52
CA PHE A 25 -7.67 -12.16 7.25
C PHE A 25 -6.55 -12.25 6.22
N ALA A 26 -5.32 -12.55 6.63
CA ALA A 26 -4.24 -12.85 5.68
C ALA A 26 -4.42 -14.23 5.03
N GLU A 27 -5.06 -15.18 5.69
CA GLU A 27 -5.31 -16.52 5.19
C GLU A 27 -6.69 -16.68 4.53
N ASN A 28 -7.69 -15.97 5.04
CA ASN A 28 -9.09 -16.09 4.65
C ASN A 28 -9.66 -14.77 4.10
N SER A 29 -10.61 -14.85 3.16
CA SER A 29 -11.42 -13.69 2.76
C SER A 29 -12.36 -13.28 3.90
N LEU A 30 -12.91 -12.05 3.85
CA LEU A 30 -13.92 -11.62 4.85
C LEU A 30 -15.11 -12.58 4.94
N GLN A 31 -15.54 -13.16 3.80
CA GLN A 31 -16.67 -14.09 3.75
C GLN A 31 -16.35 -15.45 4.36
N SER A 32 -15.09 -15.90 4.30
CA SER A 32 -14.63 -17.21 4.81
C SER A 32 -14.02 -17.15 6.20
N ALA A 33 -13.67 -15.97 6.70
CA ALA A 33 -13.08 -15.75 8.02
C ALA A 33 -14.05 -16.15 9.16
N SER A 34 -13.48 -16.73 10.23
CA SER A 34 -14.25 -17.34 11.30
C SER A 34 -14.08 -16.64 12.64
N VAL A 35 -15.19 -16.14 13.21
CA VAL A 35 -15.20 -15.64 14.61
C VAL A 35 -14.69 -16.71 15.58
N ASN A 36 -15.05 -17.99 15.36
CA ASN A 36 -14.61 -19.06 16.25
C ASN A 36 -13.08 -19.27 16.19
N ALA A 37 -12.47 -19.18 15.00
CA ALA A 37 -11.02 -19.25 14.86
C ALA A 37 -10.35 -18.09 15.62
N ILE A 38 -10.82 -16.86 15.42
CA ILE A 38 -10.27 -15.68 16.09
C ILE A 38 -10.38 -15.79 17.62
N VAL A 39 -11.55 -16.13 18.17
CA VAL A 39 -11.72 -16.18 19.63
C VAL A 39 -10.91 -17.30 20.27
N ASN A 40 -10.80 -18.45 19.60
CA ASN A 40 -10.00 -19.57 20.08
C ASN A 40 -8.51 -19.22 20.11
N ASN A 41 -7.99 -18.63 19.03
CA ASN A 41 -6.58 -18.26 18.91
C ASN A 41 -6.21 -17.08 19.82
N ALA A 42 -7.14 -16.14 20.05
CA ALA A 42 -6.94 -15.02 20.97
C ALA A 42 -7.22 -15.37 22.44
N GLY A 43 -7.66 -16.60 22.74
CA GLY A 43 -7.98 -17.04 24.10
C GLY A 43 -9.08 -16.22 24.77
N ILE A 44 -10.11 -15.79 24.02
CA ILE A 44 -11.25 -15.03 24.54
C ILE A 44 -12.56 -15.80 24.37
N ALA A 45 -13.54 -15.51 25.24
CA ALA A 45 -14.88 -16.03 25.06
C ALA A 45 -15.56 -15.39 23.84
N LYS A 46 -16.39 -16.17 23.12
CA LYS A 46 -17.17 -15.66 21.97
C LYS A 46 -18.05 -14.46 22.33
N GLY A 47 -18.61 -14.42 23.53
CA GLY A 47 -19.37 -13.25 24.02
C GLY A 47 -18.51 -12.01 24.15
N SER A 48 -17.21 -12.14 24.49
CA SER A 48 -16.28 -11.01 24.56
C SER A 48 -16.02 -10.40 23.19
N PHE A 49 -15.97 -11.22 22.12
CA PHE A 49 -15.86 -10.71 20.76
C PHE A 49 -16.97 -9.67 20.46
N TYR A 50 -18.22 -10.01 20.76
CA TYR A 50 -19.35 -9.11 20.51
C TYR A 50 -19.45 -7.93 21.49
N GLN A 51 -18.70 -7.97 22.59
CA GLN A 51 -18.49 -6.79 23.43
C GLN A 51 -17.51 -5.79 22.81
N TYR A 52 -16.58 -6.27 21.95
CA TYR A 52 -15.55 -5.46 21.32
C TYR A 52 -15.92 -5.00 19.92
N PHE A 53 -16.54 -5.88 19.12
CA PHE A 53 -16.91 -5.67 17.74
C PHE A 53 -18.40 -5.98 17.53
N GLU A 54 -19.01 -5.30 16.59
CA GLU A 54 -20.40 -5.57 16.26
C GLU A 54 -20.53 -6.90 15.50
N ASN A 55 -19.62 -7.10 14.54
CA ASN A 55 -19.56 -8.27 13.68
C ASN A 55 -18.14 -8.43 13.09
N MET A 56 -17.94 -9.43 12.23
CA MET A 56 -16.68 -9.68 11.53
C MET A 56 -16.25 -8.51 10.62
N GLU A 57 -17.21 -7.88 9.95
CA GLU A 57 -16.94 -6.73 9.07
C GLU A 57 -16.40 -5.53 9.86
N ASP A 58 -16.87 -5.33 11.08
CA ASP A 58 -16.39 -4.28 11.97
C ASP A 58 -14.93 -4.49 12.38
N LEU A 59 -14.56 -5.73 12.71
CA LEU A 59 -13.16 -6.10 12.96
C LEU A 59 -12.30 -5.95 11.69
N TYR A 60 -12.82 -6.35 10.52
CA TYR A 60 -12.10 -6.21 9.25
C TYR A 60 -11.81 -4.74 8.93
N LYS A 61 -12.80 -3.86 9.08
CA LYS A 61 -12.62 -2.40 8.93
C LYS A 61 -11.56 -1.85 9.90
N HIS A 62 -11.49 -2.40 11.11
CA HIS A 62 -10.43 -2.04 12.05
C HIS A 62 -9.05 -2.44 11.54
N VAL A 63 -8.89 -3.66 11.00
CA VAL A 63 -7.63 -4.10 10.39
C VAL A 63 -7.24 -3.24 9.19
N LEU A 64 -8.19 -2.87 8.32
CA LEU A 64 -7.92 -1.92 7.22
C LEU A 64 -7.46 -0.54 7.73
N LYS A 65 -8.01 -0.10 8.85
CA LYS A 65 -7.53 1.14 9.51
C LYS A 65 -6.10 0.98 10.01
N LEU A 66 -5.74 -0.15 10.63
CA LEU A 66 -4.35 -0.41 11.05
C LEU A 66 -3.38 -0.36 9.85
N ILE A 67 -3.75 -0.91 8.70
CA ILE A 67 -2.95 -0.81 7.48
C ILE A 67 -2.69 0.65 7.12
N LYS A 68 -3.74 1.46 7.10
CA LYS A 68 -3.63 2.90 6.81
C LYS A 68 -2.72 3.61 7.81
N ASP A 69 -2.90 3.35 9.12
CA ASP A 69 -2.14 3.99 10.18
C ASP A 69 -0.63 3.61 10.06
N ARG A 70 -0.29 2.34 9.79
CA ARG A 70 1.09 1.89 9.58
C ARG A 70 1.73 2.49 8.33
N LYS A 71 0.99 2.63 7.24
CA LYS A 71 1.49 3.33 6.04
C LYS A 71 1.74 4.81 6.32
N MET A 72 0.87 5.47 7.07
CA MET A 72 1.08 6.87 7.46
C MET A 72 2.31 7.05 8.36
N GLU A 73 2.60 6.11 9.27
CA GLU A 73 3.85 6.09 10.03
C GLU A 73 5.06 6.02 9.09
N LEU A 74 5.04 5.13 8.08
CA LEU A 74 6.12 5.02 7.11
C LEU A 74 6.30 6.32 6.29
N ILE A 75 5.21 6.94 5.85
CA ILE A 75 5.25 8.22 5.15
C ILE A 75 5.92 9.30 6.01
N SER A 76 5.65 9.31 7.31
CA SER A 76 6.25 10.29 8.23
C SER A 76 7.73 10.07 8.47
N THR A 77 8.21 8.82 8.41
CA THR A 77 9.64 8.47 8.56
C THR A 77 10.46 8.63 7.29
N LEU A 78 9.78 8.64 6.14
CA LEU A 78 10.35 8.82 4.82
C LEU A 78 9.87 10.17 4.24
N PRO A 79 10.37 11.31 4.72
CA PRO A 79 9.82 12.60 4.35
C PRO A 79 9.85 12.81 2.84
N LEU A 80 8.72 13.23 2.31
CA LEU A 80 8.66 13.74 0.96
C LEU A 80 9.55 14.99 0.89
N PRO A 81 10.42 15.14 -0.12
CA PRO A 81 11.16 16.38 -0.31
C PRO A 81 10.20 17.57 -0.36
N ALA A 82 10.52 18.63 0.39
CA ALA A 82 9.56 19.65 0.77
C ALA A 82 9.10 20.59 -0.35
N ASN A 83 9.78 20.65 -1.51
CA ASN A 83 9.41 21.56 -2.60
C ASN A 83 9.77 20.96 -3.97
N ASN A 84 8.86 21.07 -4.94
CA ASN A 84 9.02 20.72 -6.36
C ASN A 84 9.45 19.26 -6.61
N LEU A 85 8.68 18.31 -6.06
CA LEU A 85 8.77 16.94 -6.54
C LEU A 85 8.25 16.89 -7.98
N ASP A 86 9.15 16.54 -8.90
CA ASP A 86 8.68 16.04 -10.17
C ASP A 86 7.85 14.77 -9.95
N THR A 87 6.90 14.58 -10.82
CA THR A 87 5.91 13.51 -10.77
C THR A 87 6.56 12.12 -10.62
N PHE A 88 7.69 11.87 -11.27
CA PHE A 88 8.35 10.56 -11.25
C PHE A 88 9.07 10.28 -9.93
N ARG A 89 9.64 11.29 -9.28
CA ARG A 89 10.23 11.14 -7.94
C ARG A 89 9.17 10.87 -6.89
N TYR A 90 7.99 11.48 -7.01
CA TYR A 90 6.88 11.19 -6.14
C TYR A 90 6.40 9.74 -6.32
N LEU A 91 6.28 9.28 -7.57
CA LEU A 91 5.93 7.89 -7.88
C LEU A 91 6.96 6.91 -7.31
N GLN A 92 8.25 7.17 -7.53
CA GLN A 92 9.32 6.33 -6.96
C GLN A 92 9.18 6.23 -5.43
N ARG A 93 8.85 7.35 -4.77
CA ARG A 93 8.66 7.38 -3.32
C ARG A 93 7.47 6.57 -2.85
N LEU A 94 6.35 6.64 -3.55
CA LEU A 94 5.18 5.80 -3.26
C LEU A 94 5.53 4.30 -3.36
N LEU A 95 6.26 3.91 -4.39
CA LEU A 95 6.70 2.52 -4.56
C LEU A 95 7.67 2.07 -3.45
N GLN A 96 8.57 2.94 -3.01
CA GLN A 96 9.44 2.68 -1.86
C GLN A 96 8.66 2.48 -0.56
N ILE A 97 7.61 3.28 -0.33
CA ILE A 97 6.74 3.15 0.84
C ILE A 97 5.98 1.82 0.81
N ASP A 98 5.41 1.45 -0.33
CA ASP A 98 4.69 0.18 -0.47
C ASP A 98 5.63 -1.02 -0.24
N LEU A 99 6.87 -0.95 -0.72
CA LEU A 99 7.87 -1.99 -0.49
C LEU A 99 8.32 -2.06 0.98
N ALA A 100 8.55 -0.89 1.62
CA ALA A 100 8.86 -0.82 3.05
C ALA A 100 7.72 -1.40 3.90
N PHE A 101 6.48 -1.16 3.50
CA PHE A 101 5.30 -1.72 4.16
C PHE A 101 5.24 -3.24 4.02
N GLU A 102 5.50 -3.78 2.82
CA GLU A 102 5.55 -5.22 2.57
C GLU A 102 6.59 -5.91 3.45
N LEU A 103 7.81 -5.36 3.52
CA LEU A 103 8.90 -5.89 4.34
C LEU A 103 8.59 -5.84 5.83
N LYS A 104 8.06 -4.73 6.31
CA LYS A 104 7.82 -4.48 7.73
C LYS A 104 6.56 -5.16 8.27
N HIS A 105 5.55 -5.29 7.42
CA HIS A 105 4.22 -5.76 7.79
C HIS A 105 3.64 -6.76 6.76
N PRO A 106 4.31 -7.92 6.50
CA PRO A 106 3.96 -8.81 5.40
C PRO A 106 2.52 -9.36 5.47
N LEU A 107 2.01 -9.65 6.67
CA LEU A 107 0.63 -10.11 6.84
C LEU A 107 -0.40 -9.00 6.55
N LEU A 108 -0.15 -7.77 7.02
CA LEU A 108 -1.02 -6.63 6.71
C LEU A 108 -1.02 -6.32 5.21
N ALA A 109 0.15 -6.39 4.57
CA ALA A 109 0.26 -6.22 3.12
C ALA A 109 -0.51 -7.31 2.35
N LYS A 110 -0.48 -8.57 2.84
CA LYS A 110 -1.29 -9.66 2.28
C LYS A 110 -2.79 -9.41 2.41
N VAL A 111 -3.25 -8.88 3.57
CA VAL A 111 -4.65 -8.48 3.77
C VAL A 111 -5.02 -7.35 2.80
N GLU A 112 -4.18 -6.32 2.67
CA GLU A 112 -4.42 -5.20 1.76
C GLU A 112 -4.52 -5.65 0.29
N ARG A 113 -3.60 -6.50 -0.17
CA ARG A 113 -3.64 -7.03 -1.55
C ARG A 113 -4.93 -7.80 -1.81
N ARG A 114 -5.36 -8.65 -0.87
CA ARG A 114 -6.63 -9.38 -0.99
C ARG A 114 -7.81 -8.42 -1.02
N HIS A 115 -7.85 -7.46 -0.10
CA HIS A 115 -8.91 -6.43 -0.07
C HIS A 115 -9.02 -5.72 -1.41
N ASN A 116 -7.90 -5.28 -1.96
CA ASN A 116 -7.85 -4.57 -3.23
C ASN A 116 -8.19 -5.47 -4.44
N PHE A 117 -7.93 -6.78 -4.35
CA PHE A 117 -8.30 -7.74 -5.37
C PHE A 117 -9.82 -8.02 -5.36
N GLU A 118 -10.39 -8.24 -4.17
CA GLU A 118 -11.82 -8.51 -3.98
C GLU A 118 -12.69 -7.25 -4.20
N ASN A 119 -12.11 -6.08 -3.97
CA ASN A 119 -12.76 -4.77 -4.14
C ASN A 119 -11.94 -3.93 -5.13
N PRO A 120 -11.87 -4.33 -6.41
CA PRO A 120 -11.13 -3.56 -7.39
C PRO A 120 -11.73 -2.15 -7.47
N VAL A 121 -10.89 -1.14 -7.26
CA VAL A 121 -11.30 0.26 -7.48
C VAL A 121 -11.46 0.46 -8.99
N THR A 122 -12.61 0.05 -9.50
CA THR A 122 -12.97 0.30 -10.91
C THR A 122 -13.42 1.74 -11.11
N SER A 123 -13.84 2.39 -10.02
CA SER A 123 -14.15 3.82 -10.02
C SER A 123 -14.14 4.35 -8.58
N SER A 124 -13.33 5.33 -8.28
CA SER A 124 -13.49 6.21 -7.12
C SER A 124 -14.34 7.41 -7.53
N ILE A 125 -15.06 7.99 -6.58
CA ILE A 125 -15.73 9.27 -6.79
C ILE A 125 -14.83 10.33 -6.17
N ASP A 126 -14.43 11.31 -6.96
CA ASP A 126 -13.72 12.48 -6.46
C ASP A 126 -14.62 13.20 -5.44
N PRO A 127 -14.18 13.37 -4.19
CA PRO A 127 -15.00 13.97 -3.16
C PRO A 127 -15.30 15.46 -3.41
N GLU A 128 -14.49 16.16 -4.22
CA GLU A 128 -14.66 17.59 -4.51
C GLU A 128 -15.53 17.81 -5.75
N THR A 129 -15.32 16.99 -6.79
CA THR A 129 -16.01 17.19 -8.08
C THR A 129 -17.20 16.28 -8.30
N GLY A 130 -17.33 15.20 -7.50
CA GLY A 130 -18.33 14.16 -7.71
C GLY A 130 -18.12 13.32 -8.97
N GLN A 131 -17.01 13.52 -9.68
CA GLN A 131 -16.67 12.75 -10.87
C GLN A 131 -16.24 11.33 -10.53
N ARG A 132 -16.63 10.40 -11.40
CA ARG A 132 -16.17 9.03 -11.34
C ARG A 132 -14.75 8.98 -11.89
N LEU A 133 -13.78 8.66 -11.00
CA LEU A 133 -12.38 8.45 -11.40
C LEU A 133 -12.21 6.97 -11.73
N SER A 134 -11.68 6.66 -12.90
CA SER A 134 -11.28 5.30 -13.25
C SER A 134 -9.94 4.99 -12.55
N GLY A 135 -9.82 3.80 -11.98
CA GLY A 135 -8.56 3.35 -11.38
C GLY A 135 -8.33 3.77 -9.93
N ASP A 136 -7.09 3.63 -9.46
CA ASP A 136 -6.69 4.00 -8.11
C ASP A 136 -6.62 5.53 -8.00
N GLY A 137 -7.51 6.12 -7.21
CA GLY A 137 -7.60 7.58 -7.05
C GLY A 137 -6.30 8.27 -6.61
N ARG A 138 -5.39 7.54 -5.94
CA ARG A 138 -4.05 8.05 -5.57
C ARG A 138 -3.24 8.40 -6.82
N PHE A 139 -3.23 7.50 -7.80
CA PHE A 139 -2.47 7.69 -9.04
C PHE A 139 -3.15 8.69 -9.98
N HIS A 140 -4.48 8.73 -10.01
CA HIS A 140 -5.20 9.69 -10.86
C HIS A 140 -4.89 11.14 -10.47
N ALA A 141 -5.05 11.49 -9.20
CA ALA A 141 -4.76 12.85 -8.72
C ALA A 141 -3.31 13.26 -9.02
N PHE A 142 -2.38 12.35 -8.78
CA PHE A 142 -0.97 12.52 -9.01
C PHE A 142 -0.63 12.70 -10.51
N LEU A 143 -1.17 11.87 -11.41
CA LEU A 143 -0.95 12.00 -12.86
C LEU A 143 -1.55 13.28 -13.43
N SER A 144 -2.73 13.65 -12.94
CA SER A 144 -3.38 14.91 -13.35
C SER A 144 -2.54 16.14 -12.96
N GLN A 145 -1.91 16.12 -11.78
CA GLN A 145 -0.95 17.16 -11.40
C GLN A 145 0.30 17.13 -12.30
N GLY A 146 0.81 15.94 -12.64
CA GLY A 146 1.96 15.80 -13.54
C GLY A 146 1.70 16.36 -14.95
N VAL A 147 0.47 16.20 -15.48
CA VAL A 147 0.07 16.84 -16.73
C VAL A 147 0.01 18.37 -16.57
N PHE A 148 -0.53 18.85 -15.46
CA PHE A 148 -0.60 20.29 -15.18
C PHE A 148 0.78 20.95 -15.03
N HIS A 149 1.75 20.22 -14.46
CA HIS A 149 3.14 20.68 -14.29
C HIS A 149 4.06 20.38 -15.49
N ASP A 150 3.49 19.88 -16.58
CA ASP A 150 4.24 19.50 -17.79
C ASP A 150 5.25 18.35 -17.64
N ASP A 151 5.18 17.59 -16.55
CA ASP A 151 6.02 16.39 -16.34
C ASP A 151 5.51 15.21 -17.17
N ILE A 152 4.19 15.06 -17.27
CA ILE A 152 3.50 14.02 -18.02
C ILE A 152 3.03 14.54 -19.38
N ALA A 153 3.24 13.75 -20.42
CA ALA A 153 2.82 14.11 -21.75
C ALA A 153 1.28 14.21 -21.85
N THR A 154 0.80 15.22 -22.55
CA THR A 154 -0.64 15.53 -22.68
C THR A 154 -1.44 14.46 -23.44
N TRP A 155 -0.78 13.56 -24.18
CA TRP A 155 -1.41 12.44 -24.85
C TRP A 155 -1.65 11.23 -23.94
N VAL A 156 -1.09 11.24 -22.72
CA VAL A 156 -1.30 10.16 -21.74
C VAL A 156 -2.73 10.23 -21.22
N ASP A 157 -3.47 9.15 -21.43
CA ASP A 157 -4.75 8.94 -20.77
C ASP A 157 -4.51 8.70 -19.28
N THR A 158 -4.77 9.70 -18.45
CA THR A 158 -4.50 9.67 -17.01
C THR A 158 -5.34 8.63 -16.25
N ASP A 159 -6.54 8.31 -16.74
CA ASP A 159 -7.39 7.28 -16.17
C ASP A 159 -6.80 5.89 -16.42
N LEU A 160 -6.42 5.61 -17.67
CA LEU A 160 -5.77 4.36 -18.03
C LEU A 160 -4.43 4.20 -17.33
N ALA A 161 -3.61 5.25 -17.29
CA ALA A 161 -2.33 5.22 -16.60
C ALA A 161 -2.48 4.99 -15.09
N ALA A 162 -3.46 5.64 -14.45
CA ALA A 162 -3.78 5.43 -13.04
C ALA A 162 -4.22 3.99 -12.75
N TYR A 163 -5.04 3.42 -13.64
CA TYR A 163 -5.45 2.02 -13.54
C TYR A 163 -4.25 1.07 -13.65
N VAL A 164 -3.40 1.25 -14.66
CA VAL A 164 -2.20 0.42 -14.88
C VAL A 164 -1.24 0.52 -13.68
N LEU A 165 -0.93 1.73 -13.22
CA LEU A 165 -0.08 1.94 -12.05
C LEU A 165 -0.67 1.32 -10.79
N GLY A 166 -1.98 1.42 -10.59
CA GLY A 166 -2.68 0.79 -9.47
C GLY A 166 -2.63 -0.74 -9.52
N VAL A 167 -2.68 -1.35 -10.70
CA VAL A 167 -2.51 -2.80 -10.87
C VAL A 167 -1.06 -3.19 -10.62
N VAL A 168 -0.10 -2.48 -11.23
CA VAL A 168 1.33 -2.78 -11.10
C VAL A 168 1.78 -2.65 -9.65
N SER A 169 1.43 -1.55 -8.95
CA SER A 169 1.87 -1.30 -7.58
C SER A 169 1.45 -2.41 -6.59
N ARG A 170 0.30 -3.05 -6.81
CA ARG A 170 -0.18 -4.15 -5.94
C ARG A 170 0.71 -5.38 -5.97
N TRP A 171 1.30 -5.67 -7.12
CA TRP A 171 2.09 -6.88 -7.33
C TRP A 171 3.59 -6.61 -7.41
N LEU A 172 3.97 -5.34 -7.48
CA LEU A 172 5.36 -4.94 -7.64
C LEU A 172 6.21 -5.31 -6.42
N SER A 173 5.76 -4.96 -5.21
CA SER A 173 6.52 -5.23 -3.98
C SER A 173 6.78 -6.72 -3.77
N PRO A 174 5.77 -7.63 -3.79
CA PRO A 174 6.05 -9.05 -3.68
C PRO A 174 6.93 -9.59 -4.82
N TYR A 175 6.74 -9.11 -6.06
CA TYR A 175 7.60 -9.48 -7.18
C TYR A 175 9.07 -9.08 -6.97
N LEU A 176 9.31 -7.84 -6.53
CA LEU A 176 10.67 -7.34 -6.28
C LEU A 176 11.35 -8.13 -5.16
N LEU A 177 10.63 -8.43 -4.07
CA LEU A 177 11.16 -9.23 -2.98
C LEU A 177 11.51 -10.65 -3.41
N GLU A 178 10.61 -11.32 -4.13
CA GLU A 178 10.87 -12.66 -4.70
C GLU A 178 12.08 -12.64 -5.64
N ARG A 179 12.18 -11.63 -6.49
CA ARG A 179 13.31 -11.46 -7.39
C ARG A 179 14.64 -11.27 -6.64
N MET A 180 14.65 -10.44 -5.60
CA MET A 180 15.84 -10.23 -4.77
C MET A 180 16.27 -11.52 -4.05
N GLU A 181 15.32 -12.31 -3.55
CA GLU A 181 15.61 -13.61 -2.94
C GLU A 181 16.20 -14.59 -3.95
N GLN A 182 15.66 -14.63 -5.17
CA GLN A 182 16.19 -15.48 -6.26
C GLN A 182 17.59 -15.07 -6.66
N ASP A 183 17.85 -13.78 -6.83
CA ASP A 183 19.14 -13.26 -7.29
C ASP A 183 20.23 -13.35 -6.21
N SER A 184 19.88 -13.20 -4.92
CA SER A 184 20.81 -13.28 -3.78
C SER A 184 20.99 -14.69 -3.22
N GLY A 185 20.02 -15.58 -3.46
CA GLY A 185 19.94 -16.90 -2.82
C GLY A 185 19.68 -16.85 -1.31
N LYS A 186 19.24 -15.71 -0.78
CA LYS A 186 18.96 -15.49 0.66
C LYS A 186 17.63 -14.75 0.82
N PRO A 187 16.91 -15.00 1.92
CA PRO A 187 15.76 -14.17 2.28
C PRO A 187 16.16 -12.69 2.38
N VAL A 188 15.28 -11.80 1.93
CA VAL A 188 15.50 -10.37 2.06
C VAL A 188 15.47 -10.01 3.55
N GLU A 189 16.60 -9.57 4.09
CA GLU A 189 16.64 -9.07 5.44
C GLU A 189 15.88 -7.75 5.54
N VAL A 190 15.04 -7.63 6.59
CA VAL A 190 14.30 -6.41 6.90
C VAL A 190 15.29 -5.33 7.37
N ASN A 191 16.04 -4.76 6.45
CA ASN A 191 16.74 -3.52 6.73
C ASN A 191 15.74 -2.36 6.51
N LEU A 192 15.44 -1.61 7.55
CA LEU A 192 14.46 -0.52 7.54
C LEU A 192 14.83 0.62 6.58
N ASP A 193 16.07 0.65 6.13
CA ASP A 193 16.55 1.61 5.15
C ASP A 193 16.63 0.96 3.75
N ILE A 194 15.45 0.78 3.14
CA ILE A 194 15.30 0.29 1.76
C ILE A 194 16.11 1.14 0.77
N SER A 195 16.46 2.37 1.15
CA SER A 195 17.29 3.26 0.33
C SER A 195 18.73 2.78 0.20
N LEU A 196 19.15 1.80 1.00
CA LEU A 196 20.55 1.35 1.06
C LEU A 196 20.85 0.04 0.32
N ASP A 197 19.81 -0.69 -0.14
CA ASP A 197 20.06 -1.90 -0.95
C ASP A 197 20.30 -1.51 -2.43
N PRO A 198 21.55 -1.66 -2.95
CA PRO A 198 21.88 -1.24 -4.32
C PRO A 198 21.09 -1.99 -5.37
N HIS A 199 20.84 -3.30 -5.16
CA HIS A 199 20.12 -4.11 -6.13
C HIS A 199 18.65 -3.69 -6.25
N LEU A 200 18.01 -3.37 -5.12
CA LEU A 200 16.67 -2.83 -5.11
C LEU A 200 16.60 -1.45 -5.78
N GLN A 201 17.61 -0.61 -5.54
CA GLN A 201 17.71 0.69 -6.21
C GLN A 201 17.80 0.53 -7.73
N ASP A 202 18.61 -0.42 -8.21
CA ASP A 202 18.73 -0.71 -9.64
C ASP A 202 17.40 -1.20 -10.24
N LEU A 203 16.67 -2.08 -9.54
CA LEU A 203 15.37 -2.58 -10.00
C LEU A 203 14.32 -1.46 -10.06
N LEU A 204 14.24 -0.62 -9.02
CA LEU A 204 13.34 0.53 -9.00
C LEU A 204 13.72 1.55 -10.07
N GLN A 205 15.02 1.75 -10.29
CA GLN A 205 15.52 2.65 -11.31
C GLN A 205 15.14 2.19 -12.72
N ASN A 206 15.32 0.91 -13.04
CA ASN A 206 14.89 0.32 -14.32
C ASN A 206 13.38 0.51 -14.55
N LEU A 207 12.57 0.36 -13.48
CA LEU A 207 11.14 0.62 -13.57
C LEU A 207 10.84 2.10 -13.87
N MET A 208 11.53 3.02 -13.17
CA MET A 208 11.35 4.45 -13.40
C MET A 208 11.75 4.85 -14.82
N ASP A 209 12.82 4.26 -15.36
CA ASP A 209 13.23 4.45 -16.75
C ASP A 209 12.16 4.03 -17.75
N LEU A 210 11.55 2.88 -17.51
CA LEU A 210 10.46 2.37 -18.34
C LEU A 210 9.25 3.32 -18.32
N LEU A 211 8.86 3.78 -17.13
CA LEU A 211 7.72 4.68 -16.96
C LEU A 211 8.00 6.06 -17.57
N MET A 212 9.18 6.62 -17.35
CA MET A 212 9.58 7.90 -17.96
C MET A 212 9.65 7.82 -19.47
N ALA A 213 10.19 6.73 -20.04
CA ALA A 213 10.23 6.53 -21.48
C ALA A 213 8.83 6.49 -22.11
N GLY A 214 7.82 5.98 -21.36
CA GLY A 214 6.45 5.84 -21.85
C GLY A 214 5.53 7.03 -21.55
N MET A 215 5.82 7.86 -20.56
CA MET A 215 4.87 8.87 -20.06
C MET A 215 5.45 10.29 -19.96
N ALA A 216 6.78 10.47 -19.87
CA ALA A 216 7.36 11.79 -19.73
C ALA A 216 7.15 12.62 -20.99
N ARG A 217 6.79 13.90 -20.80
CA ARG A 217 6.60 14.84 -21.90
C ARG A 217 7.91 15.16 -22.63
N ASP A 218 8.99 15.38 -21.87
CA ASP A 218 10.30 15.73 -22.38
C ASP A 218 11.34 14.66 -21.99
N PRO A 219 12.09 14.10 -22.95
CA PRO A 219 13.22 13.22 -22.67
C PRO A 219 14.28 13.83 -21.73
N GLN A 220 14.34 15.17 -21.60
CA GLN A 220 15.23 15.86 -20.69
C GLN A 220 14.87 15.60 -19.23
N ILE A 221 13.59 15.41 -18.88
CA ILE A 221 13.12 15.05 -17.53
C ILE A 221 13.88 13.83 -17.01
N ARG A 222 14.13 12.86 -17.90
CA ARG A 222 14.93 11.67 -17.56
C ARG A 222 16.34 12.04 -17.11
N LYS A 223 17.02 12.96 -17.79
CA LYS A 223 18.38 13.39 -17.41
C LYS A 223 18.40 14.14 -16.09
N ASP A 224 17.41 15.01 -15.86
CA ASP A 224 17.30 15.80 -14.65
C ASP A 224 16.96 14.94 -13.43
N PHE A 225 16.27 13.80 -13.63
CA PHE A 225 15.98 12.83 -12.59
C PHE A 225 17.25 12.22 -12.00
N TYR A 226 18.27 11.94 -12.83
CA TYR A 226 19.53 11.32 -12.41
C TYR A 226 20.59 12.31 -11.91
N SER A 227 20.41 13.59 -12.15
CA SER A 227 21.44 14.60 -11.83
C SER A 227 21.33 15.18 -10.42
N LYS A 228 20.37 14.74 -9.61
CA LYS A 228 20.12 15.21 -8.24
C LYS A 228 20.17 14.07 -7.23
#